data_b71a4907e7561698d6e9e379bd5ca2c1
#
_entry.id   b71a4907e7561698d6e9e379bd5ca2c1
#
_cell.length_a   1.000
_cell.length_b   1.000
_cell.length_c   1.000
_cell.angle_alpha   90.00
_cell.angle_beta   90.00
_cell.angle_gamma   90.00
#
_symmetry.space_group_name_H-M   'P 1'
#
loop_
_entity.id
_entity.type
_entity.pdbx_description
1 polymer ?
#
loop_
_entity_poly.entity_id
_entity_poly.type
_entity_poly.pdbx_seq_one_letter_code
_entity_poly.pdbx_strand_id
1 'polypeptide(L)'
;LSLHDALPISKETIKFIKSKKWTSAMKSAEKVKDRDFRTLITWMYLKTTGNSATFNDYKKFIERNSDYPRINRIKYLAEQKIYLKNSSPTSIINWFEKNPPLGGLGKIKLAEAFLEQGKTAEVEKLIKDGWTTAEISKNDLGYYRAKFKKFLTSEDHLKRADYLAWERKYWDLKRMLKYLPKDYQLLYTARQLLMSKSYGVDNAISKVPDKFKNDAGLNYDRLKWRRKRGRVDGSLEILLKIKNNKDYLVRPDKWWLERSIIARALLYQKKYETAYKIT
;
A
#
# COMPACT_ATOMS: atom_id res chain seq x y z
N LEU A 1 31.40 31.66 5.98
CA LEU A 1 30.33 31.88 6.94
C LEU A 1 30.79 31.31 8.29
N SER A 2 30.89 32.17 9.31
CA SER A 2 31.21 31.74 10.67
C SER A 2 30.06 30.86 11.23
N LEU A 3 30.30 30.11 12.30
CA LEU A 3 29.25 29.40 13.04
C LEU A 3 28.09 30.34 13.42
N HIS A 4 28.37 31.63 13.65
CA HIS A 4 27.37 32.65 13.93
C HIS A 4 26.41 32.91 12.76
N ASP A 5 26.89 32.85 11.51
CA ASP A 5 26.07 33.10 10.33
C ASP A 5 25.23 31.85 9.94
N ALA A 6 25.70 30.64 10.27
CA ALA A 6 25.01 29.39 9.96
C ALA A 6 23.79 29.14 10.86
N LEU A 7 23.82 29.56 12.11
CA LEU A 7 22.74 29.38 13.10
C LEU A 7 21.39 30.05 12.72
N PRO A 8 21.36 31.33 12.25
CA PRO A 8 20.10 31.94 11.80
C PRO A 8 19.50 31.24 10.58
N ILE A 9 20.33 30.88 9.61
CA ILE A 9 19.90 30.21 8.35
C ILE A 9 19.33 28.81 8.67
N SER A 10 19.96 28.06 9.57
CA SER A 10 19.45 26.75 9.98
C SER A 10 18.12 26.86 10.73
N LYS A 11 17.94 27.86 11.58
CA LYS A 11 16.66 28.15 12.26
C LYS A 11 15.57 28.49 11.24
N GLU A 12 15.86 29.30 10.24
CA GLU A 12 14.94 29.64 9.15
C GLU A 12 14.55 28.42 8.35
N THR A 13 15.52 27.58 7.96
CA THR A 13 15.29 26.32 7.26
C THR A 13 14.33 25.42 8.04
N ILE A 14 14.55 25.25 9.34
CA ILE A 14 13.67 24.47 10.22
C ILE A 14 12.25 25.04 10.27
N LYS A 15 12.10 26.38 10.29
CA LYS A 15 10.79 27.04 10.24
C LYS A 15 10.05 26.70 8.92
N PHE A 16 10.74 26.72 7.78
CA PHE A 16 10.16 26.32 6.50
C PHE A 16 9.74 24.84 6.48
N ILE A 17 10.54 23.93 7.05
CA ILE A 17 10.21 22.51 7.18
C ILE A 17 8.95 22.31 8.01
N LYS A 18 8.87 22.93 9.18
CA LYS A 18 7.67 22.86 10.04
C LYS A 18 6.41 23.34 9.33
N SER A 19 6.56 24.35 8.47
CA SER A 19 5.48 24.91 7.64
C SER A 19 5.27 24.15 6.31
N LYS A 20 5.97 23.03 6.08
CA LYS A 20 5.95 22.24 4.85
C LYS A 20 6.30 23.02 3.56
N LYS A 21 7.01 24.15 3.70
CA LYS A 21 7.49 24.98 2.57
C LYS A 21 8.82 24.44 2.04
N TRP A 22 8.78 23.28 1.38
CA TRP A 22 9.97 22.53 1.01
C TRP A 22 10.87 23.27 0.04
N THR A 23 10.34 23.96 -0.98
CA THR A 23 11.14 24.76 -1.91
C THR A 23 11.96 25.83 -1.18
N SER A 24 11.36 26.53 -0.21
CA SER A 24 12.06 27.52 0.61
C SER A 24 13.07 26.87 1.54
N ALA A 25 12.73 25.70 2.12
CA ALA A 25 13.64 24.96 2.98
C ALA A 25 14.89 24.50 2.22
N MET A 26 14.76 23.98 1.00
CA MET A 26 15.88 23.56 0.16
C MET A 26 16.77 24.75 -0.22
N LYS A 27 16.17 25.86 -0.70
CA LYS A 27 16.93 27.08 -1.02
C LYS A 27 17.65 27.67 0.19
N SER A 28 17.03 27.64 1.36
CA SER A 28 17.68 28.10 2.60
C SER A 28 18.82 27.18 3.01
N ALA A 29 18.65 25.86 2.88
CA ALA A 29 19.69 24.88 3.20
C ALA A 29 20.92 24.99 2.27
N GLU A 30 20.75 25.35 1.00
CA GLU A 30 21.86 25.55 0.06
C GLU A 30 22.86 26.63 0.49
N LYS A 31 22.38 27.63 1.28
CA LYS A 31 23.22 28.71 1.82
C LYS A 31 24.10 28.26 2.99
N VAL A 32 23.80 27.09 3.58
CA VAL A 32 24.58 26.53 4.68
C VAL A 32 25.77 25.76 4.10
N LYS A 33 26.98 26.04 4.55
CA LYS A 33 28.21 25.33 4.07
C LYS A 33 28.26 23.87 4.53
N ASP A 34 27.61 23.54 5.65
CA ASP A 34 27.58 22.20 6.20
C ASP A 34 26.86 21.22 5.24
N ARG A 35 27.62 20.25 4.74
CA ARG A 35 27.17 19.23 3.80
C ARG A 35 26.14 18.29 4.46
N ASP A 36 26.37 17.91 5.71
CA ASP A 36 25.53 16.94 6.41
C ASP A 36 24.16 17.53 6.70
N PHE A 37 24.12 18.82 7.06
CA PHE A 37 22.88 19.56 7.20
C PHE A 37 22.06 19.55 5.88
N ARG A 38 22.71 19.88 4.75
CA ARG A 38 22.04 19.87 3.43
C ARG A 38 21.54 18.46 3.06
N THR A 39 22.34 17.44 3.34
CA THR A 39 21.98 16.06 3.10
C THR A 39 20.76 15.65 3.94
N LEU A 40 20.74 16.04 5.22
CA LEU A 40 19.59 15.81 6.11
C LEU A 40 18.31 16.46 5.57
N ILE A 41 18.37 17.72 5.16
CA ILE A 41 17.19 18.43 4.63
C ILE A 41 16.70 17.78 3.33
N THR A 42 17.62 17.40 2.44
CA THR A 42 17.28 16.66 1.20
C THR A 42 16.62 15.32 1.51
N TRP A 43 17.15 14.56 2.46
CA TRP A 43 16.55 13.30 2.90
C TRP A 43 15.15 13.49 3.48
N MET A 44 14.95 14.50 4.31
CA MET A 44 13.63 14.84 4.88
C MET A 44 12.63 15.18 3.77
N TYR A 45 13.05 15.94 2.78
CA TYR A 45 12.24 16.29 1.61
C TYR A 45 11.86 15.05 0.79
N LEU A 46 12.84 14.25 0.41
CA LEU A 46 12.62 13.04 -0.39
C LEU A 46 11.73 12.02 0.30
N LYS A 47 11.77 11.95 1.63
CA LYS A 47 10.90 11.08 2.43
C LYS A 47 9.44 11.55 2.50
N THR A 48 9.19 12.82 2.20
CA THR A 48 7.84 13.39 2.25
C THR A 48 6.99 12.88 1.08
N THR A 49 5.83 12.31 1.39
CA THR A 49 4.91 11.83 0.36
C THR A 49 4.34 13.00 -0.46
N GLY A 50 4.24 12.82 -1.79
CA GLY A 50 3.70 13.85 -2.69
C GLY A 50 4.64 15.01 -2.99
N ASN A 51 5.93 14.89 -2.66
CA ASN A 51 6.93 15.88 -3.05
C ASN A 51 7.08 15.99 -4.58
N SER A 52 7.65 17.10 -5.07
CA SER A 52 7.88 17.35 -6.50
C SER A 52 9.21 16.83 -7.02
N ALA A 53 10.00 16.10 -6.20
CA ALA A 53 11.26 15.52 -6.65
C ALA A 53 11.06 14.55 -7.81
N THR A 54 11.99 14.58 -8.75
CA THR A 54 12.04 13.68 -9.90
C THR A 54 12.73 12.37 -9.55
N PHE A 55 12.61 11.35 -10.42
CA PHE A 55 13.38 10.12 -10.27
C PHE A 55 14.90 10.39 -10.22
N ASN A 56 15.39 11.33 -11.01
CA ASN A 56 16.81 11.69 -11.03
C ASN A 56 17.29 12.29 -9.70
N ASP A 57 16.45 13.07 -9.00
CA ASP A 57 16.80 13.60 -7.68
C ASP A 57 16.95 12.47 -6.64
N TYR A 58 16.05 11.50 -6.67
CA TYR A 58 16.16 10.30 -5.84
C TYR A 58 17.41 9.49 -6.18
N LYS A 59 17.68 9.26 -7.47
CA LYS A 59 18.84 8.51 -7.95
C LYS A 59 20.15 9.14 -7.47
N LYS A 60 20.32 10.44 -7.68
CA LYS A 60 21.50 11.20 -7.22
C LYS A 60 21.68 11.10 -5.71
N PHE A 61 20.60 11.17 -4.93
CA PHE A 61 20.70 11.04 -3.49
C PHE A 61 21.13 9.63 -3.06
N ILE A 62 20.51 8.59 -3.63
CA ILE A 62 20.82 7.19 -3.32
C ILE A 62 22.28 6.84 -3.66
N GLU A 63 22.78 7.28 -4.83
CA GLU A 63 24.14 7.03 -5.27
C GLU A 63 25.20 7.66 -4.35
N ARG A 64 24.90 8.82 -3.77
CA ARG A 64 25.82 9.56 -2.89
C ARG A 64 25.70 9.19 -1.41
N ASN A 65 24.62 8.52 -1.01
CA ASN A 65 24.26 8.31 0.38
C ASN A 65 23.66 6.90 0.56
N SER A 66 24.36 5.85 0.09
CA SER A 66 23.86 4.45 0.09
C SER A 66 23.52 3.94 1.48
N ASP A 67 24.22 4.41 2.50
CA ASP A 67 24.10 3.94 3.90
C ASP A 67 23.22 4.87 4.76
N TYR A 68 22.55 5.84 4.13
CA TYR A 68 21.74 6.80 4.87
C TYR A 68 20.53 6.12 5.54
N PRO A 69 20.11 6.59 6.72
CA PRO A 69 18.98 5.98 7.45
C PRO A 69 17.74 5.83 6.58
N ARG A 70 17.13 4.64 6.62
CA ARG A 70 15.92 4.30 5.84
C ARG A 70 16.09 4.46 4.33
N ILE A 71 17.26 4.20 3.79
CA ILE A 71 17.54 4.30 2.35
C ILE A 71 16.57 3.45 1.50
N ASN A 72 16.12 2.29 2.00
CA ASN A 72 15.13 1.46 1.31
C ASN A 72 13.77 2.19 1.16
N ARG A 73 13.40 3.07 2.11
CA ARG A 73 12.20 3.90 1.94
C ARG A 73 12.40 4.94 0.82
N ILE A 74 13.59 5.51 0.70
CA ILE A 74 13.93 6.44 -0.39
C ILE A 74 13.91 5.71 -1.74
N LYS A 75 14.49 4.50 -1.83
CA LYS A 75 14.42 3.63 -3.03
C LYS A 75 12.98 3.30 -3.41
N TYR A 76 12.15 2.89 -2.46
CA TYR A 76 10.74 2.63 -2.69
C TYR A 76 9.99 3.87 -3.23
N LEU A 77 10.28 5.07 -2.71
CA LEU A 77 9.68 6.31 -3.21
C LEU A 77 10.21 6.71 -4.59
N ALA A 78 11.48 6.39 -4.89
CA ALA A 78 12.06 6.56 -6.23
C ALA A 78 11.30 5.73 -7.29
N GLU A 79 10.93 4.49 -6.97
CA GLU A 79 10.14 3.63 -7.87
C GLU A 79 8.83 4.29 -8.32
N GLN A 80 8.21 5.09 -7.44
CA GLN A 80 6.97 5.81 -7.74
C GLN A 80 7.16 6.94 -8.77
N LYS A 81 8.41 7.39 -8.97
CA LYS A 81 8.77 8.50 -9.87
C LYS A 81 9.33 8.04 -11.22
N ILE A 82 9.46 6.74 -11.45
CA ILE A 82 9.91 6.19 -12.73
C ILE A 82 8.78 6.28 -13.75
N TYR A 83 9.07 6.90 -14.90
CA TYR A 83 8.18 6.96 -16.06
C TYR A 83 9.00 6.85 -17.34
N LEU A 84 8.59 5.97 -18.28
CA LEU A 84 9.26 5.77 -19.58
C LEU A 84 9.38 7.05 -20.40
N LYS A 85 8.43 7.97 -20.28
CA LYS A 85 8.51 9.27 -20.98
C LYS A 85 9.70 10.14 -20.54
N ASN A 86 10.26 9.88 -19.34
CA ASN A 86 11.33 10.68 -18.74
C ASN A 86 12.64 9.89 -18.57
N SER A 87 12.63 8.58 -18.83
CA SER A 87 13.79 7.69 -18.63
C SER A 87 13.74 6.57 -19.67
N SER A 88 14.89 6.29 -20.33
CA SER A 88 14.95 5.20 -21.30
C SER A 88 14.75 3.83 -20.61
N PRO A 89 14.20 2.83 -21.33
CA PRO A 89 14.06 1.46 -20.81
C PRO A 89 15.38 0.91 -20.25
N THR A 90 16.48 1.10 -20.98
CA THR A 90 17.82 0.66 -20.55
C THR A 90 18.25 1.31 -19.24
N SER A 91 18.03 2.62 -19.08
CA SER A 91 18.36 3.31 -17.82
C SER A 91 17.57 2.80 -16.64
N ILE A 92 16.29 2.44 -16.85
CA ILE A 92 15.42 1.86 -15.82
C ILE A 92 15.90 0.46 -15.43
N ILE A 93 16.21 -0.39 -16.41
CA ILE A 93 16.71 -1.76 -16.17
C ILE A 93 18.03 -1.70 -15.40
N ASN A 94 19.01 -0.92 -15.86
CA ASN A 94 20.33 -0.78 -15.21
C ASN A 94 20.20 -0.24 -13.76
N TRP A 95 19.20 0.59 -13.51
CA TRP A 95 18.96 1.06 -12.14
C TRP A 95 18.42 -0.07 -11.27
N PHE A 96 17.47 -0.87 -11.76
CA PHE A 96 16.90 -1.99 -11.02
C PHE A 96 17.85 -3.17 -10.84
N GLU A 97 18.86 -3.35 -11.68
CA GLU A 97 19.95 -4.32 -11.47
C GLU A 97 20.72 -4.04 -10.18
N LYS A 98 20.97 -2.74 -9.90
CA LYS A 98 21.66 -2.29 -8.68
C LYS A 98 20.70 -2.10 -7.49
N ASN A 99 19.41 -1.91 -7.75
CA ASN A 99 18.39 -1.63 -6.75
C ASN A 99 17.15 -2.46 -7.06
N PRO A 100 17.12 -3.76 -6.68
CA PRO A 100 15.98 -4.64 -6.95
C PRO A 100 14.65 -4.01 -6.49
N PRO A 101 13.54 -4.20 -7.24
CA PRO A 101 12.26 -3.60 -6.92
C PRO A 101 11.78 -3.94 -5.51
N LEU A 102 11.49 -2.93 -4.70
CA LEU A 102 11.02 -3.07 -3.32
C LEU A 102 9.49 -3.15 -3.23
N GLY A 103 8.79 -2.60 -4.22
CA GLY A 103 7.34 -2.58 -4.26
C GLY A 103 6.73 -3.20 -5.52
N GLY A 104 5.43 -3.48 -5.47
CA GLY A 104 4.71 -3.98 -6.64
C GLY A 104 4.77 -3.02 -7.83
N LEU A 105 4.75 -1.70 -7.57
CA LEU A 105 4.85 -0.71 -8.64
C LEU A 105 6.24 -0.71 -9.27
N GLY A 106 7.32 -0.88 -8.50
CA GLY A 106 8.68 -1.05 -9.03
C GLY A 106 8.77 -2.23 -9.98
N LYS A 107 8.17 -3.38 -9.62
CA LYS A 107 8.09 -4.56 -10.49
C LYS A 107 7.35 -4.25 -11.80
N ILE A 108 6.24 -3.52 -11.74
CA ILE A 108 5.49 -3.10 -12.94
C ILE A 108 6.34 -2.18 -13.83
N LYS A 109 7.06 -1.23 -13.24
CA LYS A 109 7.95 -0.31 -13.97
C LYS A 109 9.10 -1.04 -14.66
N LEU A 110 9.68 -2.04 -13.99
CA LEU A 110 10.70 -2.89 -14.59
C LEU A 110 10.14 -3.77 -15.71
N ALA A 111 8.95 -4.39 -15.48
CA ALA A 111 8.25 -5.15 -16.52
C ALA A 111 7.93 -4.29 -17.74
N GLU A 112 7.54 -3.03 -17.52
CA GLU A 112 7.29 -2.07 -18.59
C GLU A 112 8.56 -1.78 -19.41
N ALA A 113 9.71 -1.60 -18.76
CA ALA A 113 10.98 -1.37 -19.43
C ALA A 113 11.44 -2.61 -20.23
N PHE A 114 11.26 -3.82 -19.68
CA PHE A 114 11.55 -5.05 -20.43
C PHE A 114 10.62 -5.23 -21.64
N LEU A 115 9.35 -4.91 -21.52
CA LEU A 115 8.38 -4.99 -22.61
C LEU A 115 8.78 -4.08 -23.78
N GLU A 116 9.23 -2.86 -23.49
CA GLU A 116 9.73 -1.93 -24.53
C GLU A 116 11.01 -2.42 -25.24
N GLN A 117 11.77 -3.31 -24.58
CA GLN A 117 12.94 -3.97 -25.19
C GLN A 117 12.62 -5.30 -25.85
N GLY A 118 11.33 -5.71 -25.90
CA GLY A 118 10.92 -7.00 -26.45
C GLY A 118 11.27 -8.21 -25.61
N LYS A 119 11.72 -8.04 -24.36
CA LYS A 119 12.09 -9.11 -23.41
C LYS A 119 10.85 -9.64 -22.69
N THR A 120 10.02 -10.40 -23.38
CA THR A 120 8.69 -10.82 -22.88
C THR A 120 8.74 -11.88 -21.80
N ALA A 121 9.78 -12.70 -21.74
CA ALA A 121 9.91 -13.76 -20.73
C ALA A 121 10.01 -13.21 -19.29
N GLU A 122 10.73 -12.10 -19.10
CA GLU A 122 10.89 -11.42 -17.81
C GLU A 122 9.62 -10.69 -17.39
N VAL A 123 8.81 -10.25 -18.37
CA VAL A 123 7.61 -9.44 -18.13
C VAL A 123 6.57 -10.20 -17.34
N GLU A 124 6.25 -11.45 -17.72
CA GLU A 124 5.13 -12.20 -17.15
C GLU A 124 5.27 -12.37 -15.64
N LYS A 125 6.42 -12.81 -15.16
CA LYS A 125 6.67 -13.00 -13.74
C LYS A 125 6.57 -11.69 -12.96
N LEU A 126 7.24 -10.64 -13.46
CA LEU A 126 7.27 -9.33 -12.79
C LEU A 126 5.89 -8.68 -12.73
N ILE A 127 5.10 -8.77 -13.82
CA ILE A 127 3.78 -8.14 -13.83
C ILE A 127 2.81 -8.88 -12.92
N LYS A 128 2.78 -10.21 -12.88
CA LYS A 128 1.92 -10.99 -11.99
C LYS A 128 2.25 -10.72 -10.52
N ASP A 129 3.54 -10.75 -10.17
CA ASP A 129 4.01 -10.44 -8.81
C ASP A 129 3.70 -8.98 -8.40
N GLY A 130 3.92 -8.05 -9.32
CA GLY A 130 3.72 -6.63 -9.09
C GLY A 130 2.24 -6.25 -9.03
N TRP A 131 1.42 -6.81 -9.93
CA TRP A 131 0.01 -6.43 -10.08
C TRP A 131 -0.79 -6.57 -8.79
N THR A 132 -0.58 -7.64 -8.06
CA THR A 132 -1.30 -7.92 -6.81
C THR A 132 -1.13 -6.80 -5.79
N THR A 133 0.10 -6.33 -5.56
CA THR A 133 0.46 -5.46 -4.44
C THR A 133 0.73 -4.01 -4.82
N ALA A 134 0.82 -3.68 -6.11
CA ALA A 134 1.19 -2.34 -6.58
C ALA A 134 0.20 -1.26 -6.13
N GLU A 135 0.73 -0.16 -5.61
CA GLU A 135 -0.02 1.07 -5.39
C GLU A 135 -0.10 1.84 -6.72
N ILE A 136 -1.18 1.60 -7.47
CA ILE A 136 -1.39 2.17 -8.80
C ILE A 136 -2.37 3.33 -8.69
N SER A 137 -2.03 4.48 -9.26
CA SER A 137 -2.91 5.64 -9.30
C SER A 137 -4.19 5.35 -10.10
N LYS A 138 -5.24 6.15 -9.88
CA LYS A 138 -6.48 6.06 -10.66
C LYS A 138 -6.22 6.17 -12.17
N ASN A 139 -5.31 7.06 -12.56
CA ASN A 139 -5.01 7.33 -13.96
C ASN A 139 -4.17 6.22 -14.60
N ASP A 140 -3.24 5.64 -13.85
CA ASP A 140 -2.32 4.61 -14.35
C ASP A 140 -2.95 3.22 -14.43
N LEU A 141 -4.02 2.94 -13.65
CA LEU A 141 -4.65 1.61 -13.59
C LEU A 141 -5.14 1.15 -14.97
N GLY A 142 -5.81 2.04 -15.69
CA GLY A 142 -6.30 1.75 -17.05
C GLY A 142 -5.15 1.48 -18.03
N TYR A 143 -4.12 2.30 -17.96
CA TYR A 143 -2.93 2.20 -18.79
C TYR A 143 -2.21 0.86 -18.58
N TYR A 144 -1.83 0.51 -17.34
CA TYR A 144 -1.13 -0.75 -17.09
C TYR A 144 -1.97 -1.98 -17.42
N ARG A 145 -3.27 -1.95 -17.11
CA ARG A 145 -4.16 -3.05 -17.47
C ARG A 145 -4.23 -3.27 -18.99
N ALA A 146 -4.27 -2.21 -19.77
CA ALA A 146 -4.28 -2.30 -21.23
C ALA A 146 -2.91 -2.78 -21.75
N LYS A 147 -1.84 -2.20 -21.29
CA LYS A 147 -0.47 -2.52 -21.71
C LYS A 147 -0.11 -3.98 -21.43
N PHE A 148 -0.49 -4.50 -20.27
CA PHE A 148 -0.16 -5.86 -19.86
C PHE A 148 -1.33 -6.86 -20.05
N LYS A 149 -2.32 -6.52 -20.88
CA LYS A 149 -3.51 -7.39 -21.13
C LYS A 149 -3.15 -8.83 -21.52
N LYS A 150 -2.07 -9.03 -22.27
CA LYS A 150 -1.63 -10.36 -22.71
C LYS A 150 -1.09 -11.24 -21.58
N PHE A 151 -0.65 -10.65 -20.47
CA PHE A 151 0.00 -11.32 -19.33
C PHE A 151 -0.91 -11.45 -18.12
N LEU A 152 -1.94 -10.61 -18.01
CA LEU A 152 -2.86 -10.56 -16.88
C LEU A 152 -4.13 -11.34 -17.17
N THR A 153 -4.44 -12.28 -16.29
CA THR A 153 -5.63 -13.10 -16.33
C THR A 153 -6.72 -12.58 -15.39
N SER A 154 -7.92 -13.18 -15.47
CA SER A 154 -8.99 -12.92 -14.50
C SER A 154 -8.57 -13.28 -13.07
N GLU A 155 -7.77 -14.32 -12.90
CA GLU A 155 -7.24 -14.73 -11.59
C GLU A 155 -6.30 -13.68 -11.00
N ASP A 156 -5.45 -13.06 -11.81
CA ASP A 156 -4.58 -11.97 -11.34
C ASP A 156 -5.38 -10.76 -10.87
N HIS A 157 -6.50 -10.48 -11.53
CA HIS A 157 -7.41 -9.43 -11.08
C HIS A 157 -8.10 -9.80 -9.76
N LEU A 158 -8.46 -11.06 -9.55
CA LEU A 158 -9.02 -11.56 -8.30
C LEU A 158 -8.00 -11.48 -7.17
N LYS A 159 -6.77 -11.95 -7.38
CA LYS A 159 -5.67 -11.85 -6.40
C LYS A 159 -5.44 -10.39 -5.96
N ARG A 160 -5.45 -9.46 -6.92
CA ARG A 160 -5.35 -8.04 -6.61
C ARG A 160 -6.54 -7.53 -5.79
N ALA A 161 -7.76 -7.88 -6.17
CA ALA A 161 -8.95 -7.47 -5.45
C ALA A 161 -8.95 -7.99 -4.00
N ASP A 162 -8.56 -9.23 -3.81
CA ASP A 162 -8.43 -9.84 -2.49
C ASP A 162 -7.37 -9.13 -1.63
N TYR A 163 -6.19 -8.90 -2.18
CA TYR A 163 -5.15 -8.11 -1.51
C TYR A 163 -5.66 -6.73 -1.09
N LEU A 164 -6.31 -5.99 -2.00
CA LEU A 164 -6.84 -4.66 -1.73
C LEU A 164 -7.94 -4.69 -0.65
N ALA A 165 -8.75 -5.75 -0.62
CA ALA A 165 -9.76 -5.96 0.42
C ALA A 165 -9.10 -6.20 1.78
N TRP A 166 -8.14 -7.10 1.89
CA TRP A 166 -7.40 -7.36 3.13
C TRP A 166 -6.62 -6.14 3.63
N GLU A 167 -6.03 -5.34 2.72
CA GLU A 167 -5.33 -4.09 3.07
C GLU A 167 -6.27 -2.88 3.24
N ARG A 168 -7.58 -3.10 3.12
CA ARG A 168 -8.64 -2.09 3.29
C ARG A 168 -8.46 -0.86 2.40
N LYS A 169 -7.98 -1.08 1.18
CA LYS A 169 -7.79 -0.04 0.15
C LYS A 169 -9.13 0.23 -0.57
N TYR A 170 -10.03 0.93 0.10
CA TYR A 170 -11.43 1.15 -0.34
C TYR A 170 -11.57 1.62 -1.78
N TRP A 171 -10.87 2.69 -2.16
CA TRP A 171 -10.99 3.27 -3.49
C TRP A 171 -10.31 2.43 -4.58
N ASP A 172 -9.20 1.78 -4.24
CA ASP A 172 -8.49 0.89 -5.16
C ASP A 172 -9.34 -0.34 -5.45
N LEU A 173 -9.92 -0.94 -4.43
CA LEU A 173 -10.84 -2.06 -4.59
C LEU A 173 -12.07 -1.66 -5.42
N LYS A 174 -12.68 -0.51 -5.13
CA LYS A 174 -13.82 0.01 -5.90
C LYS A 174 -13.50 0.11 -7.40
N ARG A 175 -12.29 0.54 -7.75
CA ARG A 175 -11.85 0.63 -9.14
C ARG A 175 -11.63 -0.74 -9.79
N MET A 176 -11.29 -1.77 -8.99
CA MET A 176 -11.10 -3.13 -9.50
C MET A 176 -12.39 -3.87 -9.77
N LEU A 177 -13.51 -3.56 -9.09
CA LEU A 177 -14.76 -4.33 -9.15
C LEU A 177 -15.21 -4.62 -10.59
N LYS A 178 -15.19 -3.62 -11.47
CA LYS A 178 -15.64 -3.75 -12.87
C LYS A 178 -14.81 -4.74 -13.73
N TYR A 179 -13.65 -5.19 -13.23
CA TYR A 179 -12.78 -6.13 -13.94
C TYR A 179 -12.90 -7.57 -13.43
N LEU A 180 -13.75 -7.81 -12.42
CA LEU A 180 -13.97 -9.10 -11.81
C LEU A 180 -15.15 -9.84 -12.44
N PRO A 181 -15.20 -11.18 -12.40
CA PRO A 181 -16.42 -11.93 -12.70
C PRO A 181 -17.57 -11.53 -11.79
N LYS A 182 -18.83 -11.59 -12.28
CA LYS A 182 -20.02 -11.07 -11.62
C LYS A 182 -20.21 -11.52 -10.16
N ASP A 183 -20.02 -12.80 -9.89
CA ASP A 183 -20.15 -13.34 -8.54
C ASP A 183 -19.13 -12.72 -7.57
N TYR A 184 -17.89 -12.55 -8.02
CA TYR A 184 -16.84 -11.90 -7.26
C TYR A 184 -17.07 -10.39 -7.13
N GLN A 185 -17.71 -9.74 -8.12
CA GLN A 185 -18.13 -8.34 -7.97
C GLN A 185 -19.07 -8.19 -6.77
N LEU A 186 -20.02 -9.10 -6.58
CA LEU A 186 -20.95 -9.08 -5.46
C LEU A 186 -20.22 -9.27 -4.12
N LEU A 187 -19.32 -10.27 -4.03
CA LEU A 187 -18.50 -10.51 -2.85
C LEU A 187 -17.67 -9.27 -2.48
N TYR A 188 -16.87 -8.77 -3.42
CA TYR A 188 -15.95 -7.65 -3.13
C TYR A 188 -16.67 -6.31 -2.99
N THR A 189 -17.87 -6.14 -3.53
CA THR A 189 -18.73 -4.99 -3.23
C THR A 189 -19.17 -5.02 -1.77
N ALA A 190 -19.61 -6.16 -1.26
CA ALA A 190 -19.98 -6.29 0.16
C ALA A 190 -18.78 -6.04 1.06
N ARG A 191 -17.61 -6.63 0.77
CA ARG A 191 -16.35 -6.39 1.49
C ARG A 191 -15.95 -4.91 1.46
N GLN A 192 -16.06 -4.24 0.32
CA GLN A 192 -15.73 -2.83 0.16
C GLN A 192 -16.65 -1.92 1.01
N LEU A 193 -17.96 -2.16 1.00
CA LEU A 193 -18.90 -1.39 1.82
C LEU A 193 -18.66 -1.59 3.33
N LEU A 194 -18.28 -2.78 3.75
CA LEU A 194 -17.91 -3.09 5.15
C LEU A 194 -16.65 -2.33 5.63
N MET A 195 -15.85 -1.78 4.73
CA MET A 195 -14.69 -0.94 5.11
C MET A 195 -15.07 0.45 5.59
N SER A 196 -16.27 0.90 5.28
CA SER A 196 -16.74 2.27 5.50
C SER A 196 -17.97 2.31 6.40
N LYS A 197 -18.47 3.53 6.67
CA LYS A 197 -19.75 3.76 7.35
C LYS A 197 -20.93 3.85 6.37
N SER A 198 -20.76 3.37 5.12
CA SER A 198 -21.77 3.47 4.08
C SER A 198 -23.06 2.75 4.42
N TYR A 199 -24.17 3.24 3.89
CA TYR A 199 -25.47 2.55 3.87
C TYR A 199 -25.44 1.38 2.87
N GLY A 200 -26.42 0.46 2.98
CA GLY A 200 -26.61 -0.62 2.02
C GLY A 200 -25.73 -1.85 2.27
N VAL A 201 -25.04 -1.92 3.40
CA VAL A 201 -24.19 -3.07 3.78
C VAL A 201 -24.98 -4.37 3.81
N ASP A 202 -26.16 -4.38 4.48
CA ASP A 202 -26.97 -5.59 4.62
C ASP A 202 -27.50 -6.06 3.26
N ASN A 203 -27.97 -5.14 2.41
CA ASN A 203 -28.38 -5.46 1.04
C ASN A 203 -27.21 -5.97 0.17
N ALA A 204 -26.00 -5.44 0.36
CA ALA A 204 -24.83 -5.97 -0.36
C ALA A 204 -24.47 -7.39 0.10
N ILE A 205 -24.54 -7.67 1.40
CA ILE A 205 -24.29 -9.00 1.96
C ILE A 205 -25.35 -10.01 1.50
N SER A 206 -26.63 -9.62 1.45
CA SER A 206 -27.72 -10.52 1.00
C SER A 206 -27.55 -10.96 -0.47
N LYS A 207 -26.91 -10.13 -1.30
CA LYS A 207 -26.62 -10.42 -2.72
C LYS A 207 -25.38 -11.28 -2.95
N VAL A 208 -24.58 -11.54 -1.90
CA VAL A 208 -23.40 -12.42 -2.04
C VAL A 208 -23.86 -13.84 -2.33
N PRO A 209 -23.37 -14.50 -3.39
CA PRO A 209 -23.69 -15.88 -3.72
C PRO A 209 -23.40 -16.83 -2.55
N ASP A 210 -24.21 -17.89 -2.41
CA ASP A 210 -24.13 -18.84 -1.29
C ASP A 210 -22.74 -19.45 -1.13
N LYS A 211 -22.07 -19.76 -2.24
CA LYS A 211 -20.70 -20.28 -2.24
C LYS A 211 -19.68 -19.41 -1.55
N PHE A 212 -19.95 -18.09 -1.41
CA PHE A 212 -19.08 -17.12 -0.75
C PHE A 212 -19.59 -16.64 0.62
N LYS A 213 -20.75 -17.11 1.09
CA LYS A 213 -21.28 -16.69 2.40
C LYS A 213 -20.35 -17.05 3.56
N ASN A 214 -19.54 -18.10 3.38
CA ASN A 214 -18.53 -18.49 4.37
C ASN A 214 -17.10 -18.04 3.99
N ASP A 215 -16.94 -17.07 3.09
CA ASP A 215 -15.64 -16.50 2.73
C ASP A 215 -14.97 -15.86 3.97
N ALA A 216 -13.70 -16.21 4.18
CA ALA A 216 -12.95 -15.74 5.35
C ALA A 216 -12.80 -14.21 5.38
N GLY A 217 -12.53 -13.59 4.25
CA GLY A 217 -12.38 -12.14 4.14
C GLY A 217 -13.70 -11.41 4.38
N LEU A 218 -14.83 -11.94 3.87
CA LEU A 218 -16.16 -11.41 4.14
C LEU A 218 -16.50 -11.49 5.63
N ASN A 219 -16.28 -12.64 6.26
CA ASN A 219 -16.54 -12.82 7.69
C ASN A 219 -15.63 -11.93 8.55
N TYR A 220 -14.35 -11.79 8.19
CA TYR A 220 -13.43 -10.84 8.84
C TYR A 220 -13.93 -9.39 8.74
N ASP A 221 -14.35 -8.96 7.54
CA ASP A 221 -14.83 -7.60 7.34
C ASP A 221 -16.14 -7.34 8.10
N ARG A 222 -17.06 -8.33 8.16
CA ARG A 222 -18.30 -8.29 8.98
C ARG A 222 -18.00 -8.20 10.47
N LEU A 223 -17.09 -9.03 10.96
CA LEU A 223 -16.61 -9.02 12.35
C LEU A 223 -16.11 -7.61 12.73
N LYS A 224 -15.17 -7.11 11.98
CA LYS A 224 -14.55 -5.80 12.21
C LYS A 224 -15.55 -4.64 12.12
N TRP A 225 -16.47 -4.70 11.18
CA TRP A 225 -17.53 -3.71 11.00
C TRP A 225 -18.50 -3.70 12.20
N ARG A 226 -18.93 -4.87 12.67
CA ARG A 226 -19.80 -5.02 13.87
C ARG A 226 -19.10 -4.49 15.11
N ARG A 227 -17.87 -4.91 15.36
CA ARG A 227 -17.07 -4.44 16.50
C ARG A 227 -16.93 -2.91 16.52
N LYS A 228 -16.57 -2.31 15.39
CA LYS A 228 -16.42 -0.83 15.30
C LYS A 228 -17.72 -0.06 15.55
N ARG A 229 -18.87 -0.73 15.54
CA ARG A 229 -20.19 -0.18 15.86
C ARG A 229 -20.70 -0.58 17.26
N GLY A 230 -19.82 -1.12 18.09
CA GLY A 230 -20.19 -1.55 19.45
C GLY A 230 -21.07 -2.82 19.49
N ARG A 231 -21.28 -3.50 18.36
CA ARG A 231 -22.07 -4.74 18.28
C ARG A 231 -21.19 -5.94 18.64
N VAL A 232 -20.79 -6.03 19.92
CA VAL A 232 -19.86 -7.07 20.40
C VAL A 232 -20.45 -8.47 20.24
N ASP A 233 -21.71 -8.67 20.63
CA ASP A 233 -22.37 -9.99 20.54
C ASP A 233 -22.44 -10.49 19.09
N GLY A 234 -22.79 -9.63 18.16
CA GLY A 234 -22.75 -9.98 16.75
C GLY A 234 -21.34 -10.27 16.19
N SER A 235 -20.30 -9.73 16.82
CA SER A 235 -18.91 -10.08 16.51
C SER A 235 -18.53 -11.44 17.07
N LEU A 236 -18.96 -11.74 18.29
CA LEU A 236 -18.78 -13.06 18.93
C LEU A 236 -19.46 -14.17 18.14
N GLU A 237 -20.68 -13.95 17.67
CA GLU A 237 -21.40 -14.90 16.82
C GLU A 237 -20.54 -15.36 15.61
N ILE A 238 -19.83 -14.43 14.96
CA ILE A 238 -18.94 -14.76 13.86
C ILE A 238 -17.75 -15.58 14.37
N LEU A 239 -17.06 -15.14 15.43
CA LEU A 239 -15.88 -15.81 15.95
C LEU A 239 -16.14 -17.24 16.41
N LEU A 240 -17.32 -17.50 16.96
CA LEU A 240 -17.71 -18.84 17.45
C LEU A 240 -18.11 -19.79 16.30
N LYS A 241 -18.50 -19.25 15.13
CA LYS A 241 -18.96 -20.06 13.98
C LYS A 241 -17.85 -20.37 12.98
N ILE A 242 -16.80 -19.56 12.90
CA ILE A 242 -15.74 -19.77 11.91
C ILE A 242 -14.79 -20.90 12.31
N LYS A 243 -14.20 -21.55 11.30
CA LYS A 243 -13.13 -22.52 11.52
C LYS A 243 -11.86 -21.80 11.98
N ASN A 244 -11.28 -22.23 13.09
CA ASN A 244 -10.06 -21.66 13.64
C ASN A 244 -8.85 -22.45 13.15
N ASN A 245 -8.62 -22.50 11.84
CA ASN A 245 -7.46 -23.14 11.25
C ASN A 245 -6.79 -22.21 10.22
N LYS A 246 -5.53 -22.49 9.93
CA LYS A 246 -4.70 -21.66 9.05
C LYS A 246 -5.27 -21.56 7.63
N ASP A 247 -5.85 -22.62 7.13
CA ASP A 247 -6.36 -22.68 5.75
C ASP A 247 -7.58 -21.77 5.57
N TYR A 248 -8.47 -21.72 6.57
CA TYR A 248 -9.62 -20.83 6.54
C TYR A 248 -9.24 -19.37 6.81
N LEU A 249 -8.40 -19.12 7.80
CA LEU A 249 -8.14 -17.74 8.25
C LEU A 249 -7.40 -16.89 7.21
N VAL A 250 -6.62 -17.46 6.31
CA VAL A 250 -5.84 -16.78 5.26
C VAL A 250 -4.86 -15.73 5.82
N ARG A 251 -5.35 -14.85 6.69
CA ARG A 251 -4.58 -13.79 7.37
C ARG A 251 -4.77 -13.88 8.90
N PRO A 252 -4.17 -14.88 9.55
CA PRO A 252 -4.33 -15.12 10.99
C PRO A 252 -3.85 -13.93 11.84
N ASP A 253 -2.85 -13.18 11.39
CA ASP A 253 -2.38 -11.94 12.01
C ASP A 253 -3.49 -10.91 12.20
N LYS A 254 -4.33 -10.72 11.19
CA LYS A 254 -5.45 -9.78 11.23
C LYS A 254 -6.58 -10.27 12.12
N TRP A 255 -6.87 -11.56 12.08
CA TRP A 255 -7.87 -12.18 12.97
C TRP A 255 -7.47 -12.09 14.43
N TRP A 256 -6.20 -12.36 14.73
CA TRP A 256 -5.67 -12.23 16.08
C TRP A 256 -5.85 -10.83 16.67
N LEU A 257 -5.58 -9.79 15.86
CA LEU A 257 -5.80 -8.42 16.29
C LEU A 257 -7.24 -8.16 16.71
N GLU A 258 -8.23 -8.61 15.94
CA GLU A 258 -9.65 -8.42 16.26
C GLU A 258 -10.07 -9.27 17.48
N ARG A 259 -9.62 -10.54 17.56
CA ARG A 259 -9.85 -11.43 18.70
C ARG A 259 -9.31 -10.85 19.99
N SER A 260 -8.06 -10.36 19.98
CA SER A 260 -7.43 -9.79 21.17
C SER A 260 -8.14 -8.54 21.70
N ILE A 261 -8.74 -7.74 20.81
CA ILE A 261 -9.54 -6.57 21.22
C ILE A 261 -10.85 -7.03 21.88
N ILE A 262 -11.55 -8.01 21.28
CA ILE A 262 -12.82 -8.52 21.80
C ILE A 262 -12.59 -9.29 23.12
N ALA A 263 -11.54 -10.12 23.20
CA ALA A 263 -11.19 -10.86 24.41
C ALA A 263 -10.94 -9.91 25.59
N ARG A 264 -10.19 -8.82 25.40
CA ARG A 264 -9.98 -7.81 26.46
C ARG A 264 -11.29 -7.17 26.92
N ALA A 265 -12.20 -6.87 25.98
CA ALA A 265 -13.51 -6.33 26.35
C ALA A 265 -14.36 -7.33 27.17
N LEU A 266 -14.28 -8.62 26.83
CA LEU A 266 -14.97 -9.70 27.58
C LEU A 266 -14.37 -9.92 28.97
N LEU A 267 -13.03 -9.88 29.09
CA LEU A 267 -12.34 -9.96 30.38
C LEU A 267 -12.76 -8.81 31.31
N TYR A 268 -12.86 -7.60 30.76
CA TYR A 268 -13.37 -6.46 31.52
C TYR A 268 -14.82 -6.65 32.00
N GLN A 269 -15.63 -7.35 31.18
CA GLN A 269 -17.03 -7.75 31.56
C GLN A 269 -17.09 -9.01 32.40
N LYS A 270 -15.97 -9.57 32.86
CA LYS A 270 -15.86 -10.82 33.65
C LYS A 270 -16.40 -12.07 32.93
N LYS A 271 -16.46 -12.05 31.57
CA LYS A 271 -16.90 -13.17 30.73
C LYS A 271 -15.69 -14.04 30.33
N TYR A 272 -15.05 -14.66 31.32
CA TYR A 272 -13.75 -15.34 31.16
C TYR A 272 -13.78 -16.53 30.21
N GLU A 273 -14.78 -17.40 30.31
CA GLU A 273 -14.94 -18.57 29.44
C GLU A 273 -15.08 -18.17 27.97
N THR A 274 -15.90 -17.15 27.70
CA THR A 274 -16.10 -16.66 26.32
C THR A 274 -14.86 -16.03 25.79
N ALA A 275 -14.10 -15.29 26.62
CA ALA A 275 -12.82 -14.73 26.23
C ALA A 275 -11.81 -15.82 25.84
N TYR A 276 -11.74 -16.90 26.63
CA TYR A 276 -10.86 -18.04 26.35
C TYR A 276 -11.25 -18.78 25.06
N LYS A 277 -12.54 -19.00 24.81
CA LYS A 277 -13.03 -19.71 23.61
C LYS A 277 -12.68 -19.02 22.29
N ILE A 278 -12.48 -17.70 22.28
CA ILE A 278 -12.20 -16.95 21.06
C ILE A 278 -10.72 -16.65 20.84
N THR A 279 -9.84 -16.99 21.77
CA THR A 279 -8.39 -16.80 21.64
C THR A 279 -7.69 -18.07 21.19
#